data_b20acd05f1aec4dfd4380c581abd8b36
#
_entry.id   b20acd05f1aec4dfd4380c581abd8b36
#
_cell.length_a   1.000
_cell.length_b   1.000
_cell.length_c   1.000
_cell.angle_alpha   90.00
_cell.angle_beta   90.00
_cell.angle_gamma   90.00
#
_symmetry.space_group_name_H-M   'P 1'
#
loop_
_entity.id
_entity.type
_entity.pdbx_description
1 polymer ?
#
loop_
_entity_poly.entity_id
_entity_poly.type
_entity_poly.pdbx_seq_one_letter_code
_entity_poly.pdbx_strand_id
1 'polypeptide(L)'
;LKNYRPYNKFMAANMFTFTPIKYLSFSFGNSVIYAEKTIQAAYLIPIAFYKSLDHLMTKGIRTQNQNSQVFASLSVRPVDHLQLYGSFYLDEVKFSRFKKSNPQNNPISYLVGFNWSGWPVKGLSLKGEFMRSYIACYTHSIDVLDWSSNSYNMGHYMGDNAQSIYAELAYRPIRGALLKLSYSNDRKYNSYAYLRDNIGATISEKPFDYCIYSNNEVRLDGIYEVHPNMFMTLSLGYNN
;
A
#
# COMPACT_ATOMS: atom_id res chain seq x y z
N LEU A 1 -26.43 -30.07 1.26
CA LEU A 1 -25.36 -29.39 1.99
C LEU A 1 -24.03 -29.91 1.44
N LYS A 2 -23.40 -29.18 0.47
CA LYS A 2 -22.06 -29.45 0.01
C LYS A 2 -21.13 -29.34 1.22
N ASN A 3 -20.31 -30.34 1.47
CA ASN A 3 -19.30 -30.37 2.53
C ASN A 3 -18.39 -29.16 2.39
N TYR A 4 -18.67 -28.12 3.12
CA TYR A 4 -17.83 -26.93 3.23
C TYR A 4 -16.59 -27.34 4.03
N ARG A 5 -15.49 -27.65 3.34
CA ARG A 5 -14.22 -27.89 4.00
C ARG A 5 -13.54 -26.52 4.17
N PRO A 6 -13.35 -26.05 5.39
CA PRO A 6 -12.65 -24.77 5.59
C PRO A 6 -11.22 -24.89 5.08
N TYR A 7 -10.88 -24.08 4.10
CA TYR A 7 -9.48 -23.86 3.73
C TYR A 7 -8.89 -22.80 4.64
N ASN A 8 -7.65 -23.03 5.08
CA ASN A 8 -6.90 -22.02 5.77
C ASN A 8 -6.23 -21.08 4.76
N LYS A 9 -6.23 -19.78 5.05
CA LYS A 9 -5.48 -18.80 4.31
C LYS A 9 -4.07 -18.74 4.83
N PHE A 10 -3.10 -18.92 3.96
CA PHE A 10 -1.68 -18.81 4.26
C PHE A 10 -1.06 -17.70 3.41
N MET A 11 0.02 -17.13 3.92
CA MET A 11 0.85 -16.17 3.21
C MET A 11 2.33 -16.50 3.41
N ALA A 12 3.10 -16.47 2.33
CA ALA A 12 4.54 -16.43 2.37
C ALA A 12 5.03 -15.15 1.69
N ALA A 13 6.01 -14.50 2.27
CA ALA A 13 6.59 -13.27 1.73
C ALA A 13 8.09 -13.22 2.01
N ASN A 14 8.84 -12.63 1.10
CA ASN A 14 10.23 -12.27 1.31
C ASN A 14 10.51 -10.86 0.79
N MET A 15 11.55 -10.23 1.34
CA MET A 15 12.02 -8.92 0.91
C MET A 15 13.54 -8.85 1.07
N PHE A 16 14.20 -8.38 0.03
CA PHE A 16 15.65 -8.15 0.01
C PHE A 16 15.91 -6.66 -0.06
N THR A 17 16.74 -6.17 0.85
CA THR A 17 17.13 -4.76 0.88
C THR A 17 18.62 -4.63 0.54
N PHE A 18 18.91 -3.75 -0.40
CA PHE A 18 20.25 -3.41 -0.86
C PHE A 18 20.55 -1.96 -0.51
N THR A 19 21.67 -1.73 0.15
CA THR A 19 22.15 -0.38 0.48
C THR A 19 23.55 -0.21 -0.10
N PRO A 20 23.67 0.00 -1.44
CA PRO A 20 24.95 0.05 -2.12
C PRO A 20 25.81 1.24 -1.66
N ILE A 21 25.17 2.31 -1.26
CA ILE A 21 25.78 3.51 -0.69
C ILE A 21 24.91 4.04 0.45
N LYS A 22 25.50 4.81 1.37
CA LYS A 22 24.81 5.32 2.57
C LYS A 22 23.57 6.19 2.31
N TYR A 23 23.42 6.70 1.08
CA TYR A 23 22.31 7.58 0.70
C TYR A 23 21.21 6.88 -0.07
N LEU A 24 21.39 5.63 -0.46
CA LEU A 24 20.48 4.89 -1.32
C LEU A 24 20.15 3.53 -0.69
N SER A 25 18.87 3.26 -0.49
CA SER A 25 18.35 1.96 -0.10
C SER A 25 17.25 1.55 -1.07
N PHE A 26 17.38 0.37 -1.65
CA PHE A 26 16.41 -0.24 -2.53
C PHE A 26 15.98 -1.59 -1.97
N SER A 27 14.67 -1.82 -1.87
CA SER A 27 14.11 -3.10 -1.46
C SER A 27 13.24 -3.67 -2.57
N PHE A 28 13.34 -4.96 -2.76
CA PHE A 28 12.50 -5.73 -3.67
C PHE A 28 12.02 -6.99 -2.97
N GLY A 29 10.74 -7.30 -3.12
CA GLY A 29 10.14 -8.46 -2.49
C GLY A 29 9.01 -9.05 -3.30
N ASN A 30 8.61 -10.24 -2.92
CA ASN A 30 7.44 -10.89 -3.47
C ASN A 30 6.72 -11.71 -2.40
N SER A 31 5.46 -11.98 -2.67
CA SER A 31 4.62 -12.77 -1.78
C SER A 31 3.70 -13.67 -2.57
N VAL A 32 3.15 -14.65 -1.88
CA VAL A 32 2.06 -15.49 -2.36
C VAL A 32 1.04 -15.66 -1.24
N ILE A 33 -0.23 -15.47 -1.57
CA ILE A 33 -1.36 -15.86 -0.74
C ILE A 33 -1.97 -17.09 -1.35
N TYR A 34 -2.24 -18.11 -0.52
CA TYR A 34 -2.83 -19.35 -0.99
C TYR A 34 -3.82 -19.92 0.04
N ALA A 35 -4.82 -20.64 -0.45
CA ALA A 35 -5.87 -21.25 0.35
C ALA A 35 -5.75 -22.78 0.26
N GLU A 36 -5.25 -23.41 1.31
CA GLU A 36 -4.99 -24.85 1.39
C GLU A 36 -5.32 -25.41 2.77
N LYS A 37 -5.33 -26.74 2.89
CA LYS A 37 -5.53 -27.41 4.19
C LYS A 37 -4.31 -27.30 5.10
N THR A 38 -3.13 -27.29 4.49
CA THR A 38 -1.84 -27.31 5.17
C THR A 38 -0.85 -26.37 4.51
N ILE A 39 0.21 -26.04 5.23
CA ILE A 39 1.32 -25.23 4.73
C ILE A 39 2.02 -25.97 3.57
N GLN A 40 2.24 -25.27 2.47
CA GLN A 40 2.98 -25.78 1.32
C GLN A 40 4.49 -25.61 1.55
N ALA A 41 5.23 -26.72 1.62
CA ALA A 41 6.67 -26.71 1.90
C ALA A 41 7.49 -25.89 0.88
N ALA A 42 7.07 -25.85 -0.38
CA ALA A 42 7.73 -25.05 -1.43
C ALA A 42 7.76 -23.55 -1.11
N TYR A 43 6.75 -23.02 -0.39
CA TYR A 43 6.69 -21.60 0.00
C TYR A 43 7.48 -21.28 1.27
N LEU A 44 8.11 -22.27 1.91
CA LEU A 44 9.03 -22.06 3.04
C LEU A 44 10.44 -21.67 2.58
N ILE A 45 10.72 -21.70 1.28
CA ILE A 45 12.03 -21.32 0.74
C ILE A 45 12.16 -19.78 0.77
N PRO A 46 13.05 -19.21 1.62
CA PRO A 46 13.05 -17.77 1.89
C PRO A 46 13.55 -16.92 0.72
N ILE A 47 14.26 -17.49 -0.24
CA ILE A 47 14.82 -16.80 -1.43
C ILE A 47 14.00 -17.05 -2.68
N ALA A 48 12.86 -17.73 -2.57
CA ALA A 48 12.07 -18.12 -3.72
C ALA A 48 11.37 -16.92 -4.38
N PHE A 49 11.28 -16.93 -5.70
CA PHE A 49 10.35 -16.12 -6.44
C PHE A 49 9.02 -16.90 -6.57
N TYR A 50 8.07 -16.59 -5.69
CA TYR A 50 6.87 -17.40 -5.49
C TYR A 50 6.01 -17.55 -6.75
N LYS A 51 5.94 -16.51 -7.59
CA LYS A 51 5.23 -16.59 -8.87
C LYS A 51 5.78 -17.68 -9.81
N SER A 52 7.08 -17.86 -9.83
CA SER A 52 7.71 -18.93 -10.63
C SER A 52 7.46 -20.30 -10.02
N LEU A 53 7.48 -20.42 -8.71
CA LEU A 53 7.13 -21.67 -8.02
C LEU A 53 5.68 -22.06 -8.27
N ASP A 54 4.77 -21.10 -8.22
CA ASP A 54 3.37 -21.31 -8.54
C ASP A 54 3.19 -21.88 -9.94
N HIS A 55 3.81 -21.28 -10.96
CA HIS A 55 3.78 -21.78 -12.33
C HIS A 55 4.38 -23.18 -12.49
N LEU A 56 5.37 -23.53 -11.70
CA LEU A 56 5.97 -24.87 -11.73
C LEU A 56 5.05 -25.92 -11.10
N MET A 57 4.39 -25.58 -10.00
CA MET A 57 3.51 -26.48 -9.26
C MET A 57 2.16 -26.67 -9.93
N THR A 58 1.67 -25.66 -10.66
CA THR A 58 0.35 -25.67 -11.30
C THR A 58 0.36 -26.10 -12.76
N LYS A 59 1.50 -26.58 -13.28
CA LYS A 59 1.60 -27.11 -14.67
C LYS A 59 0.54 -28.20 -14.90
N GLY A 60 -0.53 -27.86 -15.60
CA GLY A 60 -1.59 -28.78 -15.99
C GLY A 60 -2.82 -28.83 -15.08
N ILE A 61 -2.83 -28.13 -13.96
CA ILE A 61 -3.99 -28.04 -13.06
C ILE A 61 -4.49 -26.60 -13.08
N ARG A 62 -5.71 -26.37 -13.56
CA ARG A 62 -6.38 -25.06 -13.51
C ARG A 62 -6.90 -24.77 -12.09
N THR A 63 -6.06 -24.79 -11.09
CA THR A 63 -6.42 -24.38 -9.72
C THR A 63 -5.91 -22.96 -9.49
N GLN A 64 -6.81 -22.00 -9.54
CA GLN A 64 -6.53 -20.59 -9.20
C GLN A 64 -6.60 -20.39 -7.68
N ASN A 65 -5.91 -21.23 -6.90
CA ASN A 65 -5.94 -21.16 -5.43
C ASN A 65 -4.83 -20.29 -4.85
N GLN A 66 -4.21 -19.45 -5.66
CA GLN A 66 -3.03 -18.69 -5.29
C GLN A 66 -3.08 -17.30 -5.93
N ASN A 67 -2.60 -16.32 -5.18
CA ASN A 67 -2.43 -14.94 -5.63
C ASN A 67 -1.01 -14.49 -5.29
N SER A 68 -0.20 -14.13 -6.29
CA SER A 68 1.20 -13.74 -6.11
C SER A 68 1.41 -12.27 -6.43
N GLN A 69 2.10 -11.58 -5.54
CA GLN A 69 2.36 -10.15 -5.61
C GLN A 69 3.87 -9.86 -5.64
N VAL A 70 4.20 -8.71 -6.20
CA VAL A 70 5.56 -8.14 -6.22
C VAL A 70 5.50 -6.75 -5.65
N PHE A 71 6.49 -6.39 -4.84
CA PHE A 71 6.59 -5.07 -4.26
C PHE A 71 8.04 -4.60 -4.22
N ALA A 72 8.20 -3.29 -4.29
CA ALA A 72 9.49 -2.64 -4.23
C ALA A 72 9.40 -1.34 -3.42
N SER A 73 10.49 -0.93 -2.82
CA SER A 73 10.63 0.38 -2.21
C SER A 73 11.99 1.00 -2.48
N LEU A 74 12.02 2.31 -2.54
CA LEU A 74 13.22 3.11 -2.76
C LEU A 74 13.27 4.21 -1.73
N SER A 75 14.43 4.44 -1.14
CA SER A 75 14.71 5.58 -0.27
C SER A 75 16.04 6.19 -0.66
N VAL A 76 16.05 7.49 -0.94
CA VAL A 76 17.23 8.25 -1.37
C VAL A 76 17.37 9.48 -0.49
N ARG A 77 18.59 9.75 -0.03
CA ARG A 77 18.95 10.97 0.69
C ARG A 77 19.96 11.76 -0.15
N PRO A 78 19.49 12.52 -1.16
CA PRO A 78 20.37 13.17 -2.14
C PRO A 78 21.22 14.28 -1.53
N VAL A 79 20.70 14.92 -0.50
CA VAL A 79 21.37 15.96 0.29
C VAL A 79 21.02 15.80 1.76
N ASP A 80 21.78 16.42 2.63
CA ASP A 80 21.47 16.46 4.06
C ASP A 80 20.08 17.06 4.27
N HIS A 81 19.37 16.57 5.29
CA HIS A 81 18.01 17.01 5.65
C HIS A 81 16.88 16.58 4.70
N LEU A 82 17.15 16.06 3.50
CA LEU A 82 16.13 15.62 2.54
C LEU A 82 16.17 14.11 2.33
N GLN A 83 15.04 13.47 2.53
CA GLN A 83 14.76 12.09 2.12
C GLN A 83 13.66 12.08 1.09
N LEU A 84 13.90 11.43 -0.04
CA LEU A 84 12.90 11.06 -1.03
C LEU A 84 12.64 9.55 -0.91
N TYR A 85 11.39 9.14 -0.97
CA TYR A 85 11.05 7.72 -0.89
C TYR A 85 9.84 7.37 -1.74
N GLY A 86 9.76 6.11 -2.08
CA GLY A 86 8.62 5.57 -2.77
C GLY A 86 8.45 4.09 -2.51
N SER A 87 7.22 3.62 -2.62
CA SER A 87 6.87 2.21 -2.61
C SER A 87 5.97 1.88 -3.79
N PHE A 88 6.09 0.67 -4.26
CA PHE A 88 5.38 0.15 -5.40
C PHE A 88 4.87 -1.25 -5.08
N TYR A 89 3.61 -1.51 -5.37
CA TYR A 89 2.95 -2.80 -5.22
C TYR A 89 2.29 -3.18 -6.53
N LEU A 90 2.39 -4.43 -6.87
CA LEU A 90 1.95 -5.00 -8.12
C LEU A 90 1.32 -6.36 -7.89
N ASP A 91 0.05 -6.51 -8.19
CA ASP A 91 -0.65 -7.78 -8.08
C ASP A 91 -0.43 -8.62 -9.35
N GLU A 92 -0.82 -8.10 -10.51
CA GLU A 92 -0.63 -8.76 -11.79
C GLU A 92 -0.16 -7.78 -12.86
N VAL A 93 0.91 -8.09 -13.60
CA VAL A 93 1.31 -7.33 -14.79
C VAL A 93 1.02 -8.07 -16.07
N LYS A 94 0.29 -7.40 -16.96
CA LYS A 94 0.20 -7.77 -18.37
C LYS A 94 0.73 -6.62 -19.21
N PHE A 95 1.86 -6.83 -19.88
CA PHE A 95 2.49 -5.80 -20.74
C PHE A 95 1.56 -5.30 -21.85
N SER A 96 0.62 -6.14 -22.31
CA SER A 96 -0.41 -5.73 -23.27
C SER A 96 -1.34 -4.63 -22.75
N ARG A 97 -1.51 -4.52 -21.42
CA ARG A 97 -2.35 -3.50 -20.79
C ARG A 97 -1.71 -2.10 -20.78
N PHE A 98 -0.42 -1.98 -21.12
CA PHE A 98 0.24 -0.68 -21.31
C PHE A 98 0.01 -0.10 -22.73
N LYS A 99 -0.55 -0.88 -23.65
CA LYS A 99 -0.87 -0.39 -24.99
C LYS A 99 -2.18 0.42 -24.94
N LYS A 100 -2.21 1.57 -25.60
CA LYS A 100 -3.42 2.43 -25.68
C LYS A 100 -4.66 1.72 -26.23
N SER A 101 -4.47 0.67 -27.04
CA SER A 101 -5.56 -0.14 -27.59
C SER A 101 -6.19 -1.12 -26.60
N ASN A 102 -5.58 -1.33 -25.43
CA ASN A 102 -6.13 -2.21 -24.40
C ASN A 102 -6.72 -1.36 -23.27
N PRO A 103 -8.04 -1.38 -23.05
CA PRO A 103 -8.69 -0.59 -22.00
C PRO A 103 -8.42 -1.11 -20.58
N GLN A 104 -7.85 -2.32 -20.44
CA GLN A 104 -7.59 -2.91 -19.13
C GLN A 104 -6.43 -2.24 -18.41
N ASN A 105 -6.57 -2.05 -17.11
CA ASN A 105 -5.52 -1.52 -16.24
C ASN A 105 -4.79 -2.62 -15.48
N ASN A 106 -3.50 -2.42 -15.21
CA ASN A 106 -2.78 -3.28 -14.28
C ASN A 106 -3.15 -2.89 -12.83
N PRO A 107 -3.39 -3.86 -11.93
CA PRO A 107 -3.64 -3.61 -10.53
C PRO A 107 -2.33 -3.23 -9.81
N ILE A 108 -2.05 -1.95 -9.83
CA ILE A 108 -0.82 -1.33 -9.33
C ILE A 108 -1.19 -0.37 -8.20
N SER A 109 -0.37 -0.30 -7.17
CA SER A 109 -0.40 0.79 -6.20
C SER A 109 0.99 1.36 -6.02
N TYR A 110 1.08 2.67 -5.85
CA TYR A 110 2.34 3.33 -5.54
C TYR A 110 2.11 4.49 -4.56
N LEU A 111 3.13 4.72 -3.78
CA LEU A 111 3.25 5.88 -2.90
C LEU A 111 4.61 6.53 -3.19
N VAL A 112 4.63 7.84 -3.32
CA VAL A 112 5.85 8.65 -3.41
C VAL A 112 5.78 9.75 -2.36
N GLY A 113 6.89 10.06 -1.76
CA GLY A 113 6.93 11.08 -0.73
C GLY A 113 8.31 11.67 -0.52
N PHE A 114 8.32 12.74 0.26
CA PHE A 114 9.54 13.36 0.73
C PHE A 114 9.40 13.72 2.22
N ASN A 115 10.54 13.80 2.88
CA ASN A 115 10.68 14.33 4.22
C ASN A 115 11.89 15.26 4.26
N TRP A 116 11.65 16.50 4.65
CA TRP A 116 12.68 17.51 4.84
C TRP A 116 12.68 17.93 6.30
N SER A 117 13.85 17.86 6.97
CA SER A 117 13.91 18.10 8.42
C SER A 117 15.17 18.84 8.86
N GLY A 118 14.98 19.76 9.82
CA GLY A 118 16.08 20.42 10.52
C GLY A 118 16.77 21.57 9.80
N TRP A 119 16.32 21.97 8.61
CA TRP A 119 16.85 23.10 7.85
C TRP A 119 15.71 23.86 7.12
N PRO A 120 15.70 25.20 7.05
CA PRO A 120 16.67 26.14 7.67
C PRO A 120 16.50 26.31 9.19
N VAL A 121 15.40 25.80 9.76
CA VAL A 121 15.08 25.96 11.19
C VAL A 121 15.21 24.63 11.91
N LYS A 122 15.99 24.59 13.00
CA LYS A 122 16.08 23.40 13.85
C LYS A 122 14.69 23.03 14.41
N GLY A 123 14.39 21.73 14.41
CA GLY A 123 13.10 21.23 14.90
C GLY A 123 11.94 21.36 13.93
N LEU A 124 12.13 22.03 12.80
CA LEU A 124 11.13 22.08 11.72
C LEU A 124 11.27 20.86 10.83
N SER A 125 10.13 20.24 10.43
CA SER A 125 10.07 19.20 9.41
C SER A 125 8.87 19.41 8.50
N LEU A 126 9.05 19.12 7.23
CA LEU A 126 8.02 19.14 6.20
C LEU A 126 7.97 17.75 5.55
N LYS A 127 6.80 17.16 5.49
CA LYS A 127 6.54 15.87 4.84
C LYS A 127 5.46 16.04 3.79
N GLY A 128 5.61 15.39 2.65
CA GLY A 128 4.57 15.29 1.64
C GLY A 128 4.51 13.87 1.08
N GLU A 129 3.31 13.37 0.84
CA GLU A 129 3.06 12.05 0.25
C GLU A 129 1.94 12.13 -0.78
N PHE A 130 2.10 11.37 -1.82
CA PHE A 130 1.07 11.10 -2.81
C PHE A 130 0.95 9.60 -3.02
N MET A 131 -0.25 9.08 -2.88
CA MET A 131 -0.57 7.68 -3.12
C MET A 131 -1.64 7.54 -4.20
N ARG A 132 -1.51 6.51 -5.01
CA ARG A 132 -2.53 6.09 -5.97
C ARG A 132 -2.56 4.57 -6.05
N SER A 133 -3.76 4.00 -5.94
CA SER A 133 -4.02 2.58 -6.19
C SER A 133 -5.06 2.44 -7.30
N TYR A 134 -4.81 1.54 -8.25
CA TYR A 134 -5.69 1.27 -9.38
C TYR A 134 -6.77 0.24 -9.02
N ILE A 135 -7.76 0.08 -9.90
CA ILE A 135 -8.83 -0.90 -9.78
C ILE A 135 -8.25 -2.30 -9.61
N ALA A 136 -8.88 -3.11 -8.78
CA ALA A 136 -8.51 -4.49 -8.45
C ALA A 136 -7.14 -4.65 -7.76
N CYS A 137 -6.52 -3.55 -7.34
CA CYS A 137 -5.33 -3.60 -6.50
C CYS A 137 -5.73 -4.12 -5.12
N TYR A 138 -5.01 -5.11 -4.59
CA TYR A 138 -5.27 -5.78 -3.30
C TYR A 138 -6.47 -6.75 -3.28
N THR A 139 -7.23 -6.87 -4.36
CA THR A 139 -8.41 -7.74 -4.45
C THR A 139 -8.20 -8.87 -5.43
N HIS A 140 -8.87 -10.00 -5.21
CA HIS A 140 -8.81 -11.16 -6.09
C HIS A 140 -10.23 -11.63 -6.44
N SER A 141 -10.40 -12.36 -7.55
CA SER A 141 -11.68 -12.95 -7.94
C SER A 141 -12.21 -13.98 -6.94
N ILE A 142 -11.33 -14.49 -6.09
CA ILE A 142 -11.63 -15.40 -4.97
C ILE A 142 -11.29 -14.65 -3.69
N ASP A 143 -12.27 -14.25 -2.90
CA ASP A 143 -12.13 -13.35 -1.74
C ASP A 143 -11.09 -13.82 -0.70
N VAL A 144 -10.94 -15.13 -0.52
CA VAL A 144 -9.96 -15.68 0.42
C VAL A 144 -8.51 -15.35 0.00
N LEU A 145 -8.27 -15.04 -1.28
CA LEU A 145 -6.96 -14.74 -1.84
C LEU A 145 -6.65 -13.24 -1.90
N ASP A 146 -7.54 -12.39 -1.38
CA ASP A 146 -7.31 -10.95 -1.28
C ASP A 146 -6.07 -10.63 -0.44
N TRP A 147 -5.43 -9.50 -0.72
CA TRP A 147 -4.33 -8.95 0.06
C TRP A 147 -4.83 -8.39 1.40
N SER A 148 -5.36 -9.28 2.23
CA SER A 148 -5.98 -8.95 3.51
C SER A 148 -5.65 -9.98 4.58
N SER A 149 -5.68 -9.56 5.84
CA SER A 149 -5.56 -10.41 7.02
C SER A 149 -6.63 -10.02 8.04
N ASN A 150 -7.39 -10.98 8.57
CA ASN A 150 -8.49 -10.74 9.50
C ASN A 150 -9.45 -9.62 9.04
N SER A 151 -9.82 -9.62 7.76
CA SER A 151 -10.66 -8.60 7.11
C SER A 151 -10.03 -7.20 6.98
N TYR A 152 -8.77 -7.01 7.35
CA TYR A 152 -8.03 -5.77 7.13
C TYR A 152 -7.18 -5.87 5.87
N ASN A 153 -7.27 -4.85 5.01
CA ASN A 153 -6.38 -4.71 3.87
C ASN A 153 -4.93 -4.49 4.37
N MET A 154 -4.00 -5.29 3.85
CA MET A 154 -2.56 -5.16 4.16
C MET A 154 -1.84 -4.12 3.29
N GLY A 155 -2.53 -3.55 2.30
CA GLY A 155 -2.06 -2.43 1.48
C GLY A 155 -2.38 -1.08 2.09
N HIS A 156 -2.58 -0.07 1.26
CA HIS A 156 -2.98 1.26 1.73
C HIS A 156 -4.41 1.23 2.29
N TYR A 157 -4.66 2.01 3.37
CA TYR A 157 -5.95 2.01 4.08
C TYR A 157 -7.16 2.35 3.18
N MET A 158 -6.95 3.15 2.13
CA MET A 158 -8.01 3.47 1.16
C MET A 158 -8.39 2.30 0.25
N GLY A 159 -7.58 1.22 0.21
CA GLY A 159 -7.81 0.07 -0.66
C GLY A 159 -7.54 0.36 -2.13
N ASP A 160 -8.25 -0.35 -3.02
CA ASP A 160 -8.14 -0.20 -4.47
C ASP A 160 -8.86 1.05 -4.99
N ASN A 161 -8.57 1.43 -6.24
CA ASN A 161 -9.18 2.57 -6.96
C ASN A 161 -9.30 3.83 -6.09
N ALA A 162 -8.18 4.27 -5.54
CA ALA A 162 -8.11 5.38 -4.60
C ALA A 162 -6.87 6.25 -4.82
N GLN A 163 -6.94 7.47 -4.36
CA GLN A 163 -5.79 8.36 -4.27
C GLN A 163 -5.82 9.16 -2.97
N SER A 164 -4.65 9.48 -2.46
CA SER A 164 -4.47 10.28 -1.27
C SER A 164 -3.30 11.25 -1.47
N ILE A 165 -3.49 12.47 -0.99
CA ILE A 165 -2.46 13.48 -0.86
C ILE A 165 -2.35 13.80 0.62
N TYR A 166 -1.14 13.77 1.14
CA TYR A 166 -0.85 14.14 2.52
C TYR A 166 0.28 15.14 2.58
N ALA A 167 0.11 16.18 3.39
CA ALA A 167 1.15 17.14 3.72
C ALA A 167 1.18 17.40 5.22
N GLU A 168 2.37 17.53 5.79
CA GLU A 168 2.57 17.76 7.21
C GLU A 168 3.70 18.76 7.43
N LEU A 169 3.44 19.75 8.26
CA LEU A 169 4.43 20.65 8.84
C LEU A 169 4.49 20.38 10.34
N ALA A 170 5.64 19.92 10.83
CA ALA A 170 5.84 19.66 12.24
C ALA A 170 6.98 20.52 12.78
N TYR A 171 6.78 21.08 13.97
CA TYR A 171 7.76 21.94 14.62
C TYR A 171 7.94 21.57 16.10
N ARG A 172 9.21 21.41 16.48
CA ARG A 172 9.64 21.18 17.87
C ARG A 172 10.36 22.41 18.40
N PRO A 173 9.63 23.39 18.97
CA PRO A 173 10.20 24.64 19.48
C PRO A 173 11.16 24.42 20.65
N ILE A 174 10.81 23.51 21.54
CA ILE A 174 11.57 23.15 22.76
C ILE A 174 11.51 21.64 22.99
N ARG A 175 12.34 21.14 23.87
CA ARG A 175 12.29 19.74 24.31
C ARG A 175 10.89 19.41 24.90
N GLY A 176 10.33 18.30 24.49
CA GLY A 176 9.01 17.83 24.96
C GLY A 176 7.81 18.45 24.23
N ALA A 177 7.98 19.54 23.45
CA ALA A 177 6.90 20.16 22.68
C ALA A 177 6.95 19.75 21.18
N LEU A 178 5.76 19.42 20.65
CA LEU A 178 5.55 19.18 19.22
C LEU A 178 4.27 19.87 18.78
N LEU A 179 4.36 20.70 17.77
CA LEU A 179 3.23 21.25 17.03
C LEU A 179 3.22 20.62 15.64
N LYS A 180 2.05 20.20 15.17
CA LYS A 180 1.90 19.54 13.88
C LYS A 180 0.66 20.06 13.18
N LEU A 181 0.83 20.61 11.99
CA LEU A 181 -0.24 20.95 11.06
C LEU A 181 -0.22 19.95 9.93
N SER A 182 -1.30 19.26 9.69
CA SER A 182 -1.43 18.30 8.60
C SER A 182 -2.64 18.59 7.73
N TYR A 183 -2.50 18.24 6.47
CA TYR A 183 -3.57 18.27 5.47
C TYR A 183 -3.63 16.91 4.79
N SER A 184 -4.81 16.36 4.65
CA SER A 184 -5.07 15.19 3.81
C SER A 184 -6.21 15.46 2.84
N ASN A 185 -6.06 14.93 1.61
CA ASN A 185 -7.12 14.86 0.62
C ASN A 185 -7.20 13.41 0.15
N ASP A 186 -8.23 12.72 0.62
CA ASP A 186 -8.47 11.31 0.36
C ASP A 186 -9.67 11.16 -0.59
N ARG A 187 -9.47 10.46 -1.69
CA ARG A 187 -10.53 10.16 -2.65
C ARG A 187 -10.58 8.67 -2.92
N LYS A 188 -11.75 8.10 -2.70
CA LYS A 188 -12.07 6.72 -3.03
C LYS A 188 -13.05 6.69 -4.18
N TYR A 189 -12.75 5.87 -5.15
CA TYR A 189 -13.62 5.61 -6.28
C TYR A 189 -14.25 4.22 -6.13
N ASN A 190 -15.17 3.85 -7.00
CA ASN A 190 -15.81 2.54 -6.95
C ASN A 190 -14.77 1.41 -6.90
N SER A 191 -14.94 0.48 -5.97
CA SER A 191 -14.08 -0.70 -5.87
C SER A 191 -14.37 -1.69 -7.00
N TYR A 192 -13.40 -2.58 -7.27
CA TYR A 192 -13.57 -3.61 -8.28
C TYR A 192 -14.77 -4.54 -7.99
N ALA A 193 -14.98 -4.92 -6.73
CA ALA A 193 -16.10 -5.77 -6.35
C ALA A 193 -17.45 -5.09 -6.66
N TYR A 194 -17.59 -3.81 -6.30
CA TYR A 194 -18.81 -3.06 -6.59
C TYR A 194 -19.06 -2.94 -8.10
N LEU A 195 -18.04 -2.60 -8.88
CA LEU A 195 -18.16 -2.47 -10.33
C LEU A 195 -18.55 -3.80 -10.97
N ARG A 196 -17.91 -4.90 -10.57
CA ARG A 196 -18.22 -6.24 -11.06
C ARG A 196 -19.67 -6.64 -10.77
N ASP A 197 -20.12 -6.44 -9.56
CA ASP A 197 -21.41 -6.97 -9.07
C ASP A 197 -22.60 -6.09 -9.49
N ASN A 198 -22.39 -4.79 -9.70
CA ASN A 198 -23.46 -3.84 -9.98
C ASN A 198 -23.55 -3.36 -11.44
N ILE A 199 -22.43 -3.35 -12.17
CA ILE A 199 -22.35 -2.78 -13.53
C ILE A 199 -21.90 -3.84 -14.54
N GLY A 200 -21.55 -5.03 -14.08
CA GLY A 200 -20.92 -6.06 -14.92
C GLY A 200 -19.51 -5.65 -15.37
N ALA A 201 -18.91 -4.73 -14.64
CA ALA A 201 -17.60 -4.17 -14.96
C ALA A 201 -16.51 -5.23 -14.87
N THR A 202 -15.56 -5.10 -15.76
CA THR A 202 -14.31 -5.86 -15.75
C THR A 202 -13.17 -4.96 -15.29
N ILE A 203 -11.96 -5.50 -15.18
CA ILE A 203 -10.73 -4.71 -14.93
C ILE A 203 -10.51 -3.63 -16.03
N SER A 204 -11.28 -3.68 -17.10
CA SER A 204 -11.23 -2.72 -18.22
C SER A 204 -11.89 -1.36 -17.93
N GLU A 205 -12.64 -1.23 -16.83
CA GLU A 205 -13.25 0.04 -16.46
C GLU A 205 -12.19 1.12 -16.19
N LYS A 206 -12.58 2.37 -16.48
CA LYS A 206 -11.69 3.51 -16.27
C LYS A 206 -11.44 3.69 -14.77
N PRO A 207 -10.19 3.73 -14.31
CA PRO A 207 -9.89 4.04 -12.94
C PRO A 207 -10.22 5.52 -12.66
N PHE A 208 -10.61 5.84 -11.42
CA PHE A 208 -10.86 7.20 -10.94
C PHE A 208 -12.01 7.94 -11.62
N ASP A 209 -12.96 7.22 -12.21
CA ASP A 209 -14.06 7.83 -12.98
C ASP A 209 -15.24 8.22 -12.08
N TYR A 210 -15.54 7.44 -11.05
CA TYR A 210 -16.68 7.66 -10.17
C TYR A 210 -16.27 7.73 -8.70
N CYS A 211 -16.18 8.97 -8.17
CA CYS A 211 -15.81 9.20 -6.78
C CYS A 211 -16.99 8.91 -5.84
N ILE A 212 -16.81 7.95 -4.92
CA ILE A 212 -17.82 7.55 -3.92
C ILE A 212 -17.56 8.17 -2.55
N TYR A 213 -16.33 8.60 -2.29
CA TYR A 213 -15.92 9.21 -1.04
C TYR A 213 -14.82 10.22 -1.29
N SER A 214 -14.97 11.40 -0.74
CA SER A 214 -13.94 12.44 -0.73
C SER A 214 -13.88 13.05 0.67
N ASN A 215 -12.68 13.15 1.20
CA ASN A 215 -12.42 13.78 2.48
C ASN A 215 -11.28 14.79 2.35
N ASN A 216 -11.50 16.01 2.82
CA ASN A 216 -10.48 17.03 2.97
C ASN A 216 -10.36 17.34 4.45
N GLU A 217 -9.24 16.98 5.05
CA GLU A 217 -9.00 17.22 6.48
C GLU A 217 -7.82 18.16 6.66
N VAL A 218 -8.02 19.17 7.47
CA VAL A 218 -6.96 19.99 8.07
C VAL A 218 -6.94 19.74 9.56
N ARG A 219 -5.78 19.36 10.09
CA ARG A 219 -5.64 19.02 11.50
C ARG A 219 -4.46 19.70 12.15
N LEU A 220 -4.68 20.26 13.32
CA LEU A 220 -3.65 20.85 14.18
C LEU A 220 -3.52 20.00 15.45
N ASP A 221 -2.36 19.46 15.69
CA ASP A 221 -2.03 18.71 16.91
C ASP A 221 -0.95 19.47 17.70
N GLY A 222 -1.18 19.60 19.00
CA GLY A 222 -0.19 20.06 19.97
C GLY A 222 0.08 18.95 20.99
N ILE A 223 1.33 18.61 21.21
CA ILE A 223 1.77 17.63 22.19
C ILE A 223 2.81 18.27 23.08
N TYR A 224 2.65 18.14 24.39
CA TYR A 224 3.62 18.63 25.37
C TYR A 224 3.86 17.61 26.48
N GLU A 225 5.13 17.30 26.73
CA GLU A 225 5.57 16.47 27.85
C GLU A 225 5.65 17.31 29.10
N VAL A 226 4.64 17.24 29.96
CA VAL A 226 4.53 18.03 31.20
C VAL A 226 5.38 17.44 32.32
N HIS A 227 5.62 16.14 32.30
CA HIS A 227 6.49 15.40 33.21
C HIS A 227 7.06 14.19 32.46
N PRO A 228 8.24 13.63 32.83
CA PRO A 228 8.75 12.41 32.18
C PRO A 228 7.71 11.34 31.97
N ASN A 229 7.45 10.96 30.70
CA ASN A 229 6.42 10.00 30.27
C ASN A 229 4.96 10.42 30.50
N MET A 230 4.69 11.71 30.81
CA MET A 230 3.35 12.25 30.94
C MET A 230 3.11 13.32 29.88
N PHE A 231 2.22 13.04 28.93
CA PHE A 231 1.94 13.89 27.78
C PHE A 231 0.56 14.50 27.85
N MET A 232 0.46 15.78 27.50
CA MET A 232 -0.80 16.45 27.22
C MET A 232 -0.91 16.64 25.71
N THR A 233 -2.04 16.24 25.13
CA THR A 233 -2.30 16.35 23.70
C THR A 233 -3.58 17.15 23.47
N LEU A 234 -3.51 18.11 22.55
CA LEU A 234 -4.64 18.84 22.02
C LEU A 234 -4.70 18.61 20.52
N SER A 235 -5.86 18.20 20.00
CA SER A 235 -6.10 18.00 18.59
C SER A 235 -7.33 18.76 18.14
N LEU A 236 -7.18 19.56 17.10
CA LEU A 236 -8.25 20.28 16.42
C LEU A 236 -8.28 19.83 14.96
N GLY A 237 -9.43 19.40 14.49
CA GLY A 237 -9.59 18.94 13.10
C GLY A 237 -10.81 19.59 12.45
N TYR A 238 -10.68 19.91 11.17
CA TYR A 238 -11.77 20.32 10.29
C TYR A 238 -11.80 19.40 9.07
N ASN A 239 -12.94 18.82 8.81
CA ASN A 239 -13.17 17.96 7.64
C ASN A 239 -14.31 18.53 6.79
N ASN A 240 -14.18 18.35 5.45
CA ASN A 240 -15.22 18.65 4.47
C ASN A 240 -15.26 17.59 3.38
#